data_913100ead15c5200b8348b93355981b9
#
_entry.id   913100ead15c5200b8348b93355981b9
#
_cell.length_a   1.000
_cell.length_b   1.000
_cell.length_c   1.000
_cell.angle_alpha   90.00
_cell.angle_beta   90.00
_cell.angle_gamma   90.00
#
_symmetry.space_group_name_H-M   'P 1'
#
loop_
_entity.id
_entity.type
_entity.pdbx_description
1 polymer ?
#
loop_
_entity_poly.entity_id
_entity_poly.type
_entity_poly.pdbx_seq_one_letter_code
_entity_poly.pdbx_strand_id
1 'polypeptide(L)'
;MSRFAARLLALLIVLAPTLAGQAQRQVFINRQRLPADTLTLVEQHFQTRIPDGRYWYDAMSGGWGLEGGQTQGFTVAGLPLGGKLPADISGGGSGVFINGRELHPLDLQGLQQLTGPVLPGRYWLDGQGYAGLEGGPPLANLRALAAQGMYRQGSGVGENYGNGGSAYGNLNTGIGIITDGQGGAAVFNH
;
A
#
# COMPACT_ATOMS: atom_id res chain seq x y z
N MET A 1 -58.75 -42.56 -46.97
CA MET A 1 -57.42 -42.03 -47.27
C MET A 1 -57.12 -40.98 -46.23
N SER A 2 -56.42 -41.40 -45.18
CA SER A 2 -56.11 -40.59 -44.00
C SER A 2 -54.71 -40.02 -44.08
N ARG A 3 -54.58 -38.69 -43.98
CA ARG A 3 -53.26 -38.02 -43.94
C ARG A 3 -52.94 -37.64 -42.51
N PHE A 4 -52.06 -38.41 -41.90
CA PHE A 4 -51.47 -38.11 -40.61
C PHE A 4 -50.46 -36.95 -40.79
N ALA A 5 -50.75 -35.79 -40.22
CA ALA A 5 -49.82 -34.67 -40.09
C ALA A 5 -49.09 -34.82 -38.75
N ALA A 6 -47.86 -35.26 -38.80
CA ALA A 6 -46.95 -35.26 -37.62
C ALA A 6 -46.51 -33.82 -37.34
N ARG A 7 -46.91 -33.26 -36.20
CA ARG A 7 -46.40 -31.99 -35.68
C ARG A 7 -45.10 -32.28 -34.89
N LEU A 8 -43.97 -31.90 -35.49
CA LEU A 8 -42.69 -31.83 -34.78
C LEU A 8 -42.70 -30.62 -33.86
N LEU A 9 -42.76 -30.86 -32.54
CA LEU A 9 -42.61 -29.84 -31.52
C LEU A 9 -41.10 -29.66 -31.28
N ALA A 10 -40.48 -28.64 -31.89
CA ALA A 10 -39.12 -28.29 -31.62
C ALA A 10 -39.01 -27.62 -30.24
N LEU A 11 -38.46 -28.34 -29.26
CA LEU A 11 -38.18 -27.84 -27.92
C LEU A 11 -36.93 -26.95 -28.01
N LEU A 12 -37.11 -25.64 -28.07
CA LEU A 12 -36.02 -24.67 -27.97
C LEU A 12 -35.54 -24.62 -26.52
N ILE A 13 -34.46 -25.33 -26.21
CA ILE A 13 -33.74 -25.20 -24.94
C ILE A 13 -32.95 -23.89 -25.01
N VAL A 14 -33.52 -22.83 -24.43
CA VAL A 14 -32.77 -21.58 -24.19
C VAL A 14 -31.78 -21.87 -23.08
N LEU A 15 -30.52 -22.12 -23.45
CA LEU A 15 -29.42 -22.12 -22.50
C LEU A 15 -29.24 -20.66 -22.01
N ALA A 16 -29.82 -20.34 -20.87
CA ALA A 16 -29.49 -19.10 -20.17
C ALA A 16 -28.00 -19.15 -19.78
N PRO A 17 -27.18 -18.14 -20.15
CA PRO A 17 -25.83 -18.11 -19.66
C PRO A 17 -25.90 -18.01 -18.14
N THR A 18 -25.43 -19.04 -17.43
CA THR A 18 -25.15 -18.96 -16.00
C THR A 18 -24.05 -17.90 -15.86
N LEU A 19 -24.45 -16.70 -15.44
CA LEU A 19 -23.54 -15.72 -14.89
C LEU A 19 -22.84 -16.39 -13.71
N ALA A 20 -21.71 -17.04 -13.99
CA ALA A 20 -20.80 -17.46 -12.94
C ALA A 20 -20.44 -16.20 -12.18
N GLY A 21 -21.02 -16.03 -10.98
CA GLY A 21 -20.78 -14.89 -10.13
C GLY A 21 -19.27 -14.83 -9.89
N GLN A 22 -18.61 -13.86 -10.53
CA GLN A 22 -17.21 -13.58 -10.23
C GLN A 22 -17.17 -13.26 -8.75
N ALA A 23 -16.46 -14.07 -7.98
CA ALA A 23 -16.30 -13.84 -6.55
C ALA A 23 -15.80 -12.41 -6.37
N GLN A 24 -16.63 -11.59 -5.71
CA GLN A 24 -16.39 -10.16 -5.59
C GLN A 24 -15.13 -9.96 -4.75
N ARG A 25 -14.12 -9.31 -5.32
CA ARG A 25 -12.84 -9.02 -4.68
C ARG A 25 -13.03 -8.38 -3.30
N GLN A 26 -12.27 -8.82 -2.32
CA GLN A 26 -12.36 -8.43 -0.92
C GLN A 26 -11.12 -7.64 -0.49
N VAL A 27 -10.94 -6.45 -1.09
CA VAL A 27 -9.87 -5.53 -0.72
C VAL A 27 -10.45 -4.43 0.16
N PHE A 28 -9.91 -4.27 1.35
CA PHE A 28 -10.28 -3.23 2.31
C PHE A 28 -9.08 -2.33 2.56
N ILE A 29 -9.30 -1.01 2.56
CA ILE A 29 -8.30 -0.01 2.94
C ILE A 29 -8.88 0.83 4.07
N ASN A 30 -8.16 0.94 5.18
CA ASN A 30 -8.62 1.65 6.38
C ASN A 30 -10.00 1.18 6.84
N ARG A 31 -10.23 -0.15 6.82
CA ARG A 31 -11.49 -0.83 7.18
C ARG A 31 -12.66 -0.55 6.24
N GLN A 32 -12.45 0.19 5.17
CA GLN A 32 -13.45 0.44 4.14
C GLN A 32 -13.17 -0.42 2.90
N ARG A 33 -14.21 -1.10 2.41
CA ARG A 33 -14.10 -1.89 1.19
C ARG A 33 -13.81 -0.99 0.00
N LEU A 34 -12.82 -1.36 -0.80
CA LEU A 34 -12.51 -0.63 -2.02
C LEU A 34 -13.51 -1.02 -3.12
N PRO A 35 -14.17 -0.04 -3.77
CA PRO A 35 -15.04 -0.32 -4.92
C PRO A 35 -14.27 -1.01 -6.05
N ALA A 36 -14.93 -1.90 -6.79
CA ALA A 36 -14.29 -2.67 -7.86
C ALA A 36 -13.66 -1.76 -8.94
N ASP A 37 -14.35 -0.69 -9.30
CA ASP A 37 -13.85 0.27 -10.30
C ASP A 37 -12.59 1.00 -9.80
N THR A 38 -12.59 1.42 -8.53
CA THR A 38 -11.42 2.05 -7.91
C THR A 38 -10.25 1.06 -7.84
N LEU A 39 -10.51 -0.19 -7.44
CA LEU A 39 -9.49 -1.24 -7.40
C LEU A 39 -8.87 -1.46 -8.78
N THR A 40 -9.69 -1.55 -9.82
CA THR A 40 -9.23 -1.71 -11.21
C THR A 40 -8.35 -0.53 -11.64
N LEU A 41 -8.75 0.71 -11.34
CA LEU A 41 -7.96 1.90 -11.67
C LEU A 41 -6.61 1.92 -10.96
N VAL A 42 -6.58 1.55 -9.67
CA VAL A 42 -5.34 1.48 -8.89
C VAL A 42 -4.42 0.40 -9.44
N GLU A 43 -4.94 -0.81 -9.70
CA GLU A 43 -4.17 -1.93 -10.26
C GLU A 43 -3.60 -1.59 -11.66
N GLN A 44 -4.37 -0.89 -12.49
CA GLN A 44 -3.90 -0.43 -13.80
C GLN A 44 -2.83 0.66 -13.69
N HIS A 45 -3.02 1.62 -12.77
CA HIS A 45 -2.07 2.71 -12.58
C HIS A 45 -0.70 2.20 -12.10
N PHE A 46 -0.70 1.29 -11.13
CA PHE A 46 0.53 0.73 -10.57
C PHE A 46 1.01 -0.54 -11.27
N GLN A 47 0.30 -1.00 -12.32
CA GLN A 47 0.63 -2.21 -13.08
C GLN A 47 0.83 -3.44 -12.18
N THR A 48 0.09 -3.51 -11.08
CA THR A 48 0.20 -4.57 -10.09
C THR A 48 -1.17 -5.01 -9.62
N ARG A 49 -1.31 -6.28 -9.25
CA ARG A 49 -2.53 -6.81 -8.65
C ARG A 49 -2.45 -6.71 -7.14
N ILE A 50 -3.47 -6.12 -6.51
CA ILE A 50 -3.60 -6.04 -5.06
C ILE A 50 -4.30 -7.31 -4.58
N PRO A 51 -3.67 -8.19 -3.80
CA PRO A 51 -4.33 -9.38 -3.26
C PRO A 51 -5.56 -9.02 -2.41
N ASP A 52 -6.52 -9.92 -2.32
CA ASP A 52 -7.63 -9.77 -1.38
C ASP A 52 -7.08 -9.73 0.04
N GLY A 53 -7.55 -8.78 0.84
CA GLY A 53 -6.99 -8.54 2.16
C GLY A 53 -7.45 -7.25 2.80
N ARG A 54 -6.92 -7.01 3.99
CA ARG A 54 -7.19 -5.81 4.79
C ARG A 54 -5.90 -5.03 4.94
N TYR A 55 -5.90 -3.79 4.49
CA TYR A 55 -4.75 -2.91 4.42
C TYR A 55 -5.02 -1.61 5.16
N TRP A 56 -3.98 -0.94 5.55
CA TRP A 56 -4.03 0.46 5.89
C TRP A 56 -3.20 1.28 4.90
N TYR A 57 -3.63 2.50 4.70
CA TYR A 57 -2.98 3.50 3.87
C TYR A 57 -3.08 4.86 4.53
N ASP A 58 -1.94 5.52 4.66
CA ASP A 58 -1.82 6.88 5.16
C ASP A 58 -1.70 7.85 3.98
N ALA A 59 -2.74 8.60 3.71
CA ALA A 59 -2.78 9.53 2.59
C ALA A 59 -1.79 10.69 2.71
N MET A 60 -1.34 11.05 3.92
CA MET A 60 -0.37 12.14 4.08
C MET A 60 1.04 11.72 3.68
N SER A 61 1.47 10.54 4.09
CA SER A 61 2.83 10.07 3.82
C SER A 61 2.93 9.13 2.62
N GLY A 62 1.82 8.51 2.21
CA GLY A 62 1.82 7.40 1.25
C GLY A 62 2.19 6.06 1.88
N GLY A 63 2.42 6.00 3.19
CA GLY A 63 2.73 4.76 3.90
C GLY A 63 1.58 3.77 3.87
N TRP A 64 1.87 2.47 3.75
CA TRP A 64 0.87 1.41 3.74
C TRP A 64 1.38 0.13 4.39
N GLY A 65 0.45 -0.74 4.77
CA GLY A 65 0.74 -2.06 5.31
C GLY A 65 -0.51 -2.90 5.48
N LEU A 66 -0.36 -4.11 6.02
CA LEU A 66 -1.49 -4.97 6.41
C LEU A 66 -2.12 -4.46 7.71
N GLU A 67 -3.43 -4.59 7.84
CA GLU A 67 -4.12 -4.29 9.10
C GLU A 67 -3.54 -5.12 10.24
N GLY A 68 -3.23 -4.48 11.36
CA GLY A 68 -2.55 -5.09 12.52
C GLY A 68 -1.04 -5.22 12.39
N GLY A 69 -0.43 -4.78 11.28
CA GLY A 69 1.00 -4.94 10.99
C GLY A 69 1.75 -3.63 10.78
N GLN A 70 3.08 -3.79 10.71
CA GLN A 70 4.03 -2.72 10.43
C GLN A 70 3.85 -2.11 9.04
N THR A 71 4.50 -0.99 8.80
CA THR A 71 4.67 -0.39 7.48
C THR A 71 5.40 -1.36 6.55
N GLN A 72 4.77 -1.69 5.42
CA GLN A 72 5.38 -2.53 4.38
C GLN A 72 6.01 -1.71 3.27
N GLY A 73 5.61 -0.45 3.14
CA GLY A 73 6.18 0.42 2.15
C GLY A 73 5.53 1.79 2.06
N PHE A 74 5.95 2.51 1.03
CA PHE A 74 5.40 3.81 0.68
C PHE A 74 4.99 3.81 -0.79
N THR A 75 3.85 4.40 -1.07
CA THR A 75 3.33 4.67 -2.41
C THR A 75 3.07 6.16 -2.57
N VAL A 76 2.38 6.56 -3.62
CA VAL A 76 2.00 7.96 -3.82
C VAL A 76 1.13 8.45 -2.67
N ALA A 77 1.48 9.60 -2.09
CA ALA A 77 0.65 10.28 -1.11
C ALA A 77 -0.55 10.96 -1.78
N GLY A 78 -1.62 11.21 -1.01
CA GLY A 78 -2.80 11.94 -1.49
C GLY A 78 -3.81 11.11 -2.29
N LEU A 79 -3.64 9.79 -2.41
CA LEU A 79 -4.63 8.97 -3.10
C LEU A 79 -5.93 8.91 -2.27
N PRO A 80 -7.11 9.08 -2.89
CA PRO A 80 -8.40 9.01 -2.20
C PRO A 80 -8.83 7.55 -1.97
N LEU A 81 -8.01 6.79 -1.22
CA LEU A 81 -8.22 5.37 -0.98
C LEU A 81 -8.71 5.11 0.44
N GLY A 82 -9.78 4.34 0.53
CA GLY A 82 -10.33 3.89 1.81
C GLY A 82 -10.96 5.01 2.63
N GLY A 83 -11.20 4.71 3.91
CA GLY A 83 -11.74 5.65 4.87
C GLY A 83 -10.67 6.42 5.65
N LYS A 84 -11.12 7.13 6.71
CA LYS A 84 -10.21 7.75 7.66
C LYS A 84 -9.24 6.69 8.23
N LEU A 85 -7.96 7.03 8.33
CA LEU A 85 -6.94 6.17 8.92
C LEU A 85 -7.23 5.95 10.42
N PRO A 86 -7.57 4.71 10.87
CA PRO A 86 -7.80 4.45 12.28
C PRO A 86 -6.49 4.46 13.08
N ALA A 87 -6.55 4.96 14.31
CA ALA A 87 -5.36 5.07 15.14
C ALA A 87 -4.71 3.72 15.48
N ASP A 88 -5.53 2.68 15.64
CA ASP A 88 -5.14 1.31 16.04
C ASP A 88 -4.88 0.36 14.87
N ILE A 89 -4.91 0.87 13.63
CA ILE A 89 -4.94 0.01 12.43
C ILE A 89 -3.68 -0.84 12.22
N SER A 90 -2.55 -0.42 12.77
CA SER A 90 -1.28 -1.14 12.68
C SER A 90 -0.92 -1.94 13.96
N GLY A 91 -1.90 -2.18 14.83
CA GLY A 91 -1.70 -2.92 16.07
C GLY A 91 -1.26 -2.06 17.25
N GLY A 92 -0.62 -0.91 17.01
CA GLY A 92 -0.28 0.07 18.04
C GLY A 92 0.69 -0.43 19.13
N GLY A 93 0.61 0.19 20.30
CA GLY A 93 1.37 -0.18 21.50
C GLY A 93 2.73 0.50 21.65
N SER A 94 3.07 1.45 20.77
CA SER A 94 4.33 2.20 20.82
C SER A 94 4.25 3.52 21.57
N GLY A 95 3.06 4.08 21.76
CA GLY A 95 2.84 5.43 22.28
C GLY A 95 3.26 6.54 21.29
N VAL A 96 3.72 6.21 20.10
CA VAL A 96 4.14 7.13 19.04
C VAL A 96 3.11 7.10 17.90
N PHE A 97 2.56 8.26 17.57
CA PHE A 97 1.55 8.41 16.52
C PHE A 97 2.13 9.19 15.35
N ILE A 98 1.94 8.67 14.13
CA ILE A 98 2.24 9.40 12.89
C ILE A 98 0.95 9.54 12.08
N ASN A 99 0.60 10.80 11.75
CA ASN A 99 -0.63 11.15 11.02
C ASN A 99 -1.90 10.56 11.66
N GLY A 100 -1.88 10.43 12.99
CA GLY A 100 -2.99 9.88 13.78
C GLY A 100 -2.99 8.35 13.94
N ARG A 101 -2.13 7.60 13.24
CA ARG A 101 -1.94 6.16 13.39
C ARG A 101 -0.86 5.88 14.44
N GLU A 102 -1.14 5.05 15.44
CA GLU A 102 -0.13 4.56 16.36
C GLU A 102 0.80 3.58 15.65
N LEU A 103 2.10 3.81 15.74
CA LEU A 103 3.09 2.96 15.09
C LEU A 103 3.09 1.54 15.66
N HIS A 104 3.30 0.57 14.79
CA HIS A 104 3.68 -0.77 15.22
C HIS A 104 5.06 -0.72 15.91
N PRO A 105 5.35 -1.56 16.93
CA PRO A 105 6.64 -1.58 17.61
C PRO A 105 7.85 -1.72 16.69
N LEU A 106 7.73 -2.49 15.62
CA LEU A 106 8.79 -2.64 14.62
C LEU A 106 9.00 -1.36 13.78
N ASP A 107 7.93 -0.59 13.49
CA ASP A 107 8.07 0.73 12.85
C ASP A 107 8.82 1.70 13.77
N LEU A 108 8.48 1.70 15.06
CA LEU A 108 9.18 2.52 16.04
C LEU A 108 10.66 2.14 16.15
N GLN A 109 10.97 0.84 16.18
CA GLN A 109 12.35 0.36 16.20
C GLN A 109 13.12 0.83 14.96
N GLY A 110 12.55 0.69 13.76
CA GLY A 110 13.16 1.18 12.52
C GLY A 110 13.37 2.69 12.52
N LEU A 111 12.38 3.45 13.02
CA LEU A 111 12.50 4.90 13.15
C LEU A 111 13.62 5.29 14.11
N GLN A 112 13.73 4.62 15.27
CA GLN A 112 14.79 4.86 16.25
C GLN A 112 16.20 4.52 15.72
N GLN A 113 16.31 3.49 14.89
CA GLN A 113 17.57 3.18 14.20
C GLN A 113 18.00 4.29 13.23
N LEU A 114 17.03 4.95 12.63
CA LEU A 114 17.26 6.01 11.66
C LEU A 114 17.54 7.38 12.30
N THR A 115 16.82 7.71 13.37
CA THR A 115 16.81 9.06 13.97
C THR A 115 17.42 9.13 15.36
N GLY A 116 17.68 8.00 16.00
CA GLY A 116 17.94 7.93 17.44
C GLY A 116 16.62 7.88 18.25
N PRO A 117 16.68 8.17 19.57
CA PRO A 117 15.51 8.04 20.45
C PRO A 117 14.31 8.86 19.97
N VAL A 118 13.13 8.23 19.94
CA VAL A 118 11.86 8.86 19.63
C VAL A 118 10.98 8.84 20.87
N LEU A 119 10.56 10.01 21.31
CA LEU A 119 9.69 10.15 22.49
C LEU A 119 8.23 9.79 22.14
N PRO A 120 7.48 9.19 23.06
CA PRO A 120 6.04 9.05 22.90
C PRO A 120 5.39 10.40 22.58
N GLY A 121 4.46 10.41 21.63
CA GLY A 121 3.84 11.65 21.19
C GLY A 121 3.18 11.55 19.82
N ARG A 122 2.75 12.69 19.30
CA ARG A 122 2.06 12.82 18.04
C ARG A 122 2.93 13.58 17.04
N TYR A 123 3.11 12.99 15.89
CA TYR A 123 3.97 13.48 14.81
C TYR A 123 3.21 13.51 13.51
N TRP A 124 3.69 14.28 12.56
CA TRP A 124 3.27 14.23 11.17
C TRP A 124 4.43 13.79 10.28
N LEU A 125 4.09 13.14 9.18
CA LEU A 125 5.00 12.73 8.10
C LEU A 125 4.28 13.00 6.78
N ASP A 126 4.97 13.68 5.86
CA ASP A 126 4.44 13.95 4.52
C ASP A 126 4.99 12.99 3.45
N GLY A 127 4.43 13.09 2.23
CA GLY A 127 4.84 12.28 1.09
C GLY A 127 6.25 12.58 0.57
N GLN A 128 6.89 13.66 1.01
CA GLN A 128 8.27 14.00 0.67
C GLN A 128 9.27 13.50 1.73
N GLY A 129 8.77 12.93 2.82
CA GLY A 129 9.57 12.38 3.91
C GLY A 129 9.90 13.39 5.01
N TYR A 130 9.37 14.60 4.96
CA TYR A 130 9.51 15.53 6.09
C TYR A 130 8.62 15.10 7.24
N ALA A 131 9.16 15.14 8.44
CA ALA A 131 8.49 14.77 9.67
C ALA A 131 8.71 15.82 10.77
N GLY A 132 7.72 16.00 11.63
CA GLY A 132 7.77 16.92 12.76
C GLY A 132 6.73 16.58 13.82
N LEU A 133 6.72 17.34 14.92
CA LEU A 133 5.64 17.26 15.90
C LEU A 133 4.32 17.75 15.30
N GLU A 134 3.21 17.16 15.69
CA GLU A 134 1.86 17.57 15.22
C GLU A 134 1.65 19.06 15.49
N GLY A 135 1.34 19.84 14.44
CA GLY A 135 1.18 21.29 14.51
C GLY A 135 2.50 22.09 14.54
N GLY A 136 3.65 21.44 14.51
CA GLY A 136 4.97 22.09 14.50
C GLY A 136 5.67 22.09 13.13
N PRO A 137 6.83 22.74 13.03
CA PRO A 137 7.65 22.74 11.83
C PRO A 137 8.30 21.36 11.60
N PRO A 138 8.84 21.10 10.39
CA PRO A 138 9.62 19.91 10.15
C PRO A 138 10.88 19.87 11.01
N LEU A 139 11.14 18.70 11.60
CA LEU A 139 12.34 18.43 12.41
C LEU A 139 13.40 17.68 11.61
N ALA A 140 12.97 16.82 10.68
CA ALA A 140 13.85 15.99 9.88
C ALA A 140 13.21 15.63 8.54
N ASN A 141 14.04 15.20 7.59
CA ASN A 141 13.59 14.49 6.40
C ASN A 141 14.04 13.02 6.52
N LEU A 142 13.08 12.13 6.83
CA LEU A 142 13.36 10.71 7.07
C LEU A 142 13.87 10.00 5.81
N ARG A 143 13.40 10.40 4.62
CA ARG A 143 13.86 9.85 3.35
C ARG A 143 15.32 10.21 3.09
N ALA A 144 15.72 11.45 3.35
CA ALA A 144 17.11 11.88 3.23
C ALA A 144 18.03 11.17 4.24
N LEU A 145 17.57 10.98 5.48
CA LEU A 145 18.31 10.24 6.50
C LEU A 145 18.49 8.77 6.11
N ALA A 146 17.44 8.13 5.59
CA ALA A 146 17.52 6.74 5.12
C ALA A 146 18.52 6.60 3.97
N ALA A 147 18.51 7.50 3.00
CA ALA A 147 19.48 7.52 1.90
C ALA A 147 20.93 7.65 2.42
N GLN A 148 21.18 8.54 3.38
CA GLN A 148 22.51 8.69 3.99
C GLN A 148 22.94 7.46 4.77
N GLY A 149 22.03 6.80 5.48
CA GLY A 149 22.30 5.55 6.21
C GLY A 149 22.69 4.40 5.28
N MET A 150 22.04 4.28 4.13
CA MET A 150 22.39 3.29 3.10
C MET A 150 23.82 3.50 2.55
N TYR A 151 24.22 4.75 2.33
CA TYR A 151 25.60 5.06 1.89
C TYR A 151 26.67 4.72 2.95
N ARG A 152 26.34 4.87 4.24
CA ARG A 152 27.29 4.61 5.33
C ARG A 152 27.51 3.13 5.61
N GLN A 153 26.53 2.27 5.41
CA GLN A 153 26.60 0.84 5.73
C GLN A 153 27.24 -0.03 4.64
N GLY A 154 27.51 0.51 3.43
CA GLY A 154 28.23 -0.20 2.36
C GLY A 154 27.58 -1.49 1.84
N SER A 155 26.39 -1.83 2.31
CA SER A 155 25.66 -3.06 1.98
C SER A 155 24.38 -2.85 1.18
N GLY A 156 24.15 -1.63 0.69
CA GLY A 156 23.03 -1.34 -0.20
C GLY A 156 23.41 -1.65 -1.65
N VAL A 157 22.82 -2.65 -2.24
CA VAL A 157 22.84 -2.83 -3.70
C VAL A 157 21.90 -1.78 -4.28
N GLY A 158 22.46 -0.66 -4.74
CA GLY A 158 21.73 0.33 -5.53
C GLY A 158 21.95 0.03 -7.00
N GLU A 159 20.90 -0.32 -7.72
CA GLU A 159 20.93 -0.39 -9.19
C GLU A 159 20.30 0.89 -9.77
N ASN A 160 21.07 1.58 -10.63
CA ASN A 160 20.59 2.72 -11.38
C ASN A 160 20.08 2.24 -12.75
N TYR A 161 18.80 2.34 -12.97
CA TYR A 161 18.21 2.07 -14.28
C TYR A 161 18.31 3.35 -15.13
N GLY A 162 18.92 3.26 -16.31
CA GLY A 162 19.33 4.39 -17.18
C GLY A 162 18.24 5.36 -17.66
N ASN A 163 17.03 5.31 -17.12
CA ASN A 163 15.90 6.21 -17.37
C ASN A 163 15.50 7.04 -16.12
N GLY A 164 16.42 7.22 -15.17
CA GLY A 164 16.21 8.06 -13.98
C GLY A 164 15.55 7.31 -12.79
N GLY A 165 15.21 6.04 -12.93
CA GLY A 165 14.73 5.20 -11.82
C GLY A 165 15.90 4.66 -10.99
N SER A 166 15.72 4.53 -9.69
CA SER A 166 16.68 3.93 -8.76
C SER A 166 15.99 2.91 -7.87
N ALA A 167 16.63 1.75 -7.70
CA ALA A 167 16.18 0.75 -6.74
C ALA A 167 17.12 0.77 -5.52
N TYR A 168 16.55 0.84 -4.33
CA TYR A 168 17.28 0.75 -3.07
C TYR A 168 16.68 -0.36 -2.23
N GLY A 169 17.49 -1.32 -1.79
CA GLY A 169 17.07 -2.44 -0.96
C GLY A 169 17.96 -2.64 0.25
N ASN A 170 17.40 -3.08 1.36
CA ASN A 170 18.15 -3.59 2.50
C ASN A 170 18.06 -5.12 2.51
N LEU A 171 19.18 -5.78 2.23
CA LEU A 171 19.25 -7.24 2.14
C LEU A 171 18.91 -7.96 3.46
N ASN A 172 19.02 -7.27 4.62
CA ASN A 172 18.68 -7.85 5.92
C ASN A 172 17.18 -7.78 6.26
N THR A 173 16.42 -6.90 5.62
CA THR A 173 14.99 -6.72 5.89
C THR A 173 14.11 -7.16 4.72
N GLY A 174 14.69 -7.47 3.57
CA GLY A 174 13.96 -7.83 2.35
C GLY A 174 13.11 -6.68 1.76
N ILE A 175 13.28 -5.46 2.27
CA ILE A 175 12.50 -4.29 1.83
C ILE A 175 13.32 -3.51 0.81
N GLY A 176 12.79 -3.33 -0.38
CA GLY A 176 13.36 -2.49 -1.42
C GLY A 176 12.41 -1.38 -1.86
N ILE A 177 12.97 -0.25 -2.25
CA ILE A 177 12.25 0.88 -2.85
C ILE A 177 12.72 1.04 -4.28
N ILE A 178 11.80 0.98 -5.24
CA ILE A 178 12.07 1.35 -6.63
C ILE A 178 11.44 2.71 -6.88
N THR A 179 12.21 3.66 -7.37
CA THR A 179 11.70 4.96 -7.83
C THR A 179 11.77 5.03 -9.35
N ASP A 180 10.75 5.59 -9.99
CA ASP A 180 10.70 5.75 -11.44
C ASP A 180 11.38 7.04 -11.95
N GLY A 181 12.02 7.80 -11.07
CA GLY A 181 12.64 9.09 -11.40
C GLY A 181 11.66 10.22 -11.69
N GLN A 182 10.37 9.95 -11.68
CA GLN A 182 9.28 10.93 -11.91
C GLN A 182 8.45 11.18 -10.64
N GLY A 183 8.90 10.68 -9.49
CA GLY A 183 8.23 10.82 -8.20
C GLY A 183 7.36 9.63 -7.80
N GLY A 184 7.24 8.61 -8.64
CA GLY A 184 6.63 7.33 -8.28
C GLY A 184 7.64 6.42 -7.55
N ALA A 185 7.19 5.73 -6.51
CA ALA A 185 7.97 4.72 -5.82
C ALA A 185 7.13 3.46 -5.60
N ALA A 186 7.69 2.30 -5.93
CA ALA A 186 7.13 1.01 -5.59
C ALA A 186 8.05 0.29 -4.61
N VAL A 187 7.48 -0.43 -3.66
CA VAL A 187 8.22 -1.24 -2.68
C VAL A 187 7.99 -2.71 -2.99
N PHE A 188 9.04 -3.49 -3.01
CA PHE A 188 8.97 -4.94 -3.15
C PHE A 188 9.55 -5.62 -1.92
N ASN A 189 9.00 -6.78 -1.62
CA ASN A 189 9.46 -7.68 -0.55
C ASN A 189 9.83 -9.03 -1.19
N HIS A 190 11.00 -9.56 -0.85
CA HIS A 190 11.42 -10.91 -1.23
C HIS A 190 11.19 -11.87 -0.10
#